data_101ea133398f160b240e8f8f436a984c
#
_entry.id   101ea133398f160b240e8f8f436a984c
#
_cell.length_a   1.000
_cell.length_b   1.000
_cell.length_c   1.000
_cell.angle_alpha   90.00
_cell.angle_beta   90.00
_cell.angle_gamma   90.00
#
_symmetry.space_group_name_H-M   'P 1'
#
loop_
_entity.id
_entity.type
_entity.pdbx_description
1 polymer ?
#
loop_
_entity_poly.entity_id
_entity_poly.type
_entity_poly.pdbx_seq_one_letter_code
_entity_poly.pdbx_strand_id
1 'polypeptide(L)'
;MKSNFRTANEAFLYFYDIMNHEDMSEPFDNTRALFNVGFNIHEPLNNHITAPYRNWNLDYAKAEWEWYLTGDDSVDKLGELYGKVPAIWERMALGPKRLVNSNYGYQWERAHQLDKVVQQLKDNPNTRKAAISIYDGKEINKYRKDTPCTYAVQFTVVNNKLNMCVTMRSNDLWFGFCNDQYCFSELMKVVVERTGYEIGSYFHFAHNLHLYERDLNKNGLLQRKANYYG
;
A
#
# COMPACT_ATOMS: atom_id res chain seq x y z
N MET A 1 13.84 -13.25 9.99
CA MET A 1 12.50 -12.63 9.80
C MET A 1 11.74 -13.44 8.74
N LYS A 2 10.46 -13.75 8.97
CA LYS A 2 9.62 -14.46 7.98
C LYS A 2 9.40 -13.55 6.77
N SER A 3 9.51 -14.10 5.55
CA SER A 3 9.43 -13.36 4.28
C SER A 3 8.37 -13.90 3.31
N ASN A 4 7.57 -14.88 3.74
CA ASN A 4 6.52 -15.48 2.92
C ASN A 4 5.24 -15.62 3.73
N PHE A 5 4.17 -15.03 3.24
CA PHE A 5 2.85 -15.03 3.84
C PHE A 5 1.82 -15.47 2.81
N ARG A 6 0.78 -16.16 3.26
CA ARG A 6 -0.31 -16.52 2.38
C ARG A 6 -1.14 -15.28 2.03
N THR A 7 -1.50 -14.47 3.03
CA THR A 7 -2.39 -13.33 2.89
C THR A 7 -1.78 -12.05 3.46
N ALA A 8 -2.34 -10.90 3.11
CA ALA A 8 -1.99 -9.61 3.68
C ALA A 8 -2.22 -9.55 5.20
N ASN A 9 -3.30 -10.19 5.69
CA ASN A 9 -3.58 -10.25 7.12
C ASN A 9 -2.52 -11.04 7.89
N GLU A 10 -2.00 -12.13 7.33
CA GLU A 10 -0.88 -12.87 7.97
C GLU A 10 0.38 -12.01 8.07
N ALA A 11 0.70 -11.23 7.03
CA ALA A 11 1.82 -10.31 7.05
C ALA A 11 1.62 -9.21 8.10
N PHE A 12 0.43 -8.59 8.13
CA PHE A 12 0.08 -7.57 9.12
C PHE A 12 0.25 -8.09 10.54
N LEU A 13 -0.32 -9.25 10.86
CA LEU A 13 -0.25 -9.86 12.21
C LEU A 13 1.20 -10.12 12.63
N TYR A 14 2.02 -10.67 11.73
CA TYR A 14 3.42 -10.98 11.99
C TYR A 14 4.24 -9.73 12.27
N PHE A 15 4.15 -8.71 11.43
CA PHE A 15 4.93 -7.48 11.62
C PHE A 15 4.41 -6.63 12.78
N TYR A 16 3.10 -6.66 13.04
CA TYR A 16 2.53 -6.02 14.21
C TYR A 16 3.06 -6.64 15.51
N ASP A 17 3.14 -7.96 15.56
CA ASP A 17 3.71 -8.67 16.72
C ASP A 17 5.18 -8.29 16.93
N ILE A 18 6.01 -8.37 15.89
CA ILE A 18 7.42 -7.97 15.94
C ILE A 18 7.61 -6.54 16.46
N MET A 19 6.82 -5.59 15.97
CA MET A 19 6.96 -4.18 16.36
C MET A 19 6.53 -3.89 17.79
N ASN A 20 5.77 -4.78 18.41
CA ASN A 20 5.44 -4.71 19.83
C ASN A 20 6.54 -5.28 20.74
N HIS A 21 7.59 -5.91 20.18
CA HIS A 21 8.75 -6.41 20.90
C HIS A 21 9.95 -5.48 20.70
N GLU A 22 10.43 -4.86 21.78
CA GLU A 22 11.52 -3.87 21.74
C GLU A 22 12.83 -4.46 21.20
N ASP A 23 13.12 -5.72 21.46
CA ASP A 23 14.33 -6.41 21.01
C ASP A 23 14.32 -6.72 19.50
N MET A 24 13.18 -6.59 18.82
CA MET A 24 13.00 -6.98 17.42
C MET A 24 12.76 -5.81 16.48
N SER A 25 12.63 -4.60 17.00
CA SER A 25 12.36 -3.38 16.22
C SER A 25 13.11 -2.20 16.83
N GLU A 26 13.46 -1.22 15.98
CA GLU A 26 14.23 -0.05 16.38
C GLU A 26 13.32 1.14 16.72
N PRO A 27 13.61 1.91 17.79
CA PRO A 27 12.97 3.21 17.97
C PRO A 27 13.42 4.18 16.87
N PHE A 28 12.46 4.83 16.22
CA PHE A 28 12.72 5.79 15.16
C PHE A 28 11.66 6.90 15.19
N ASP A 29 12.05 8.11 15.58
CA ASP A 29 11.14 9.21 15.86
C ASP A 29 10.08 8.78 16.89
N ASN A 30 8.80 8.92 16.60
CA ASN A 30 7.68 8.47 17.45
C ASN A 30 7.09 7.12 16.97
N THR A 31 7.96 6.24 16.44
CA THR A 31 7.60 4.93 15.88
C THR A 31 8.53 3.82 16.37
N ARG A 32 8.07 2.57 16.21
CA ARG A 32 8.93 1.38 16.12
C ARG A 32 9.08 1.00 14.66
N ALA A 33 10.29 0.74 14.20
CA ALA A 33 10.60 0.55 12.80
C ALA A 33 11.44 -0.70 12.52
N LEU A 34 11.25 -1.24 11.31
CA LEU A 34 12.09 -2.27 10.68
C LEU A 34 12.59 -1.71 9.37
N PHE A 35 13.90 -1.83 9.13
CA PHE A 35 14.51 -1.28 7.94
C PHE A 35 14.78 -2.34 6.87
N ASN A 36 14.55 -1.98 5.60
CA ASN A 36 14.81 -2.82 4.43
C ASN A 36 14.07 -4.16 4.49
N VAL A 37 12.77 -4.10 4.77
CA VAL A 37 11.91 -5.28 4.89
C VAL A 37 11.32 -5.63 3.54
N GLY A 38 11.48 -6.91 3.12
CA GLY A 38 10.86 -7.45 1.91
C GLY A 38 10.17 -8.78 2.19
N PHE A 39 8.95 -8.96 1.65
CA PHE A 39 8.17 -10.18 1.82
C PHE A 39 7.17 -10.41 0.69
N ASN A 40 6.82 -11.68 0.48
CA ASN A 40 5.81 -12.13 -0.48
C ASN A 40 4.45 -12.34 0.18
N ILE A 41 3.39 -11.98 -0.54
CA ILE A 41 2.00 -12.34 -0.30
C ILE A 41 1.56 -13.23 -1.47
N HIS A 42 1.26 -14.51 -1.20
CA HIS A 42 0.99 -15.51 -2.24
C HIS A 42 -0.46 -15.48 -2.75
N GLU A 43 -1.40 -15.03 -1.93
CA GLU A 43 -2.80 -14.82 -2.30
C GLU A 43 -3.13 -13.31 -2.24
N PRO A 44 -2.61 -12.49 -3.18
CA PRO A 44 -2.73 -11.02 -3.07
C PRO A 44 -4.18 -10.52 -3.13
N LEU A 45 -5.10 -11.25 -3.75
CA LEU A 45 -6.53 -10.88 -3.75
C LEU A 45 -7.27 -11.27 -2.45
N ASN A 46 -6.63 -12.05 -1.56
CA ASN A 46 -7.09 -12.23 -0.19
C ASN A 46 -6.50 -11.11 0.68
N ASN A 47 -6.93 -9.88 0.36
CA ASN A 47 -6.32 -8.61 0.76
C ASN A 47 -7.01 -7.92 1.95
N HIS A 48 -8.00 -8.59 2.60
CA HIS A 48 -8.68 -8.03 3.76
C HIS A 48 -7.84 -8.21 5.04
N ILE A 49 -7.71 -7.13 5.81
CA ILE A 49 -7.13 -7.16 7.14
C ILE A 49 -8.22 -7.47 8.15
N THR A 50 -8.19 -8.69 8.70
CA THR A 50 -9.24 -9.22 9.59
C THR A 50 -8.86 -9.20 11.07
N ALA A 51 -7.69 -8.65 11.43
CA ALA A 51 -7.27 -8.47 12.81
C ALA A 51 -8.29 -7.60 13.58
N PRO A 52 -9.01 -8.13 14.60
CA PRO A 52 -10.13 -7.42 15.24
C PRO A 52 -9.72 -6.09 15.85
N TYR A 53 -8.53 -6.04 16.47
CA TYR A 53 -8.00 -4.84 17.11
C TYR A 53 -7.59 -3.74 16.12
N ARG A 54 -7.35 -4.08 14.83
CA ARG A 54 -7.07 -3.11 13.78
C ARG A 54 -8.34 -2.40 13.35
N ASN A 55 -9.49 -3.09 13.38
CA ASN A 55 -10.78 -2.56 12.91
C ASN A 55 -10.63 -1.84 11.56
N TRP A 56 -10.07 -2.54 10.58
CA TRP A 56 -9.77 -1.97 9.28
C TRP A 56 -11.04 -1.59 8.52
N ASN A 57 -11.03 -0.42 7.91
CA ASN A 57 -12.18 0.11 7.19
C ASN A 57 -12.07 -0.22 5.70
N LEU A 58 -12.76 -1.27 5.28
CA LEU A 58 -12.81 -1.71 3.89
C LEU A 58 -13.49 -0.68 2.97
N ASP A 59 -14.51 0.02 3.46
CA ASP A 59 -15.22 1.02 2.65
C ASP A 59 -14.31 2.20 2.32
N TYR A 60 -13.43 2.57 3.26
CA TYR A 60 -12.40 3.57 2.99
C TYR A 60 -11.39 3.06 1.93
N ALA A 61 -10.90 1.84 2.06
CA ALA A 61 -9.93 1.29 1.09
C ALA A 61 -10.53 1.20 -0.32
N LYS A 62 -11.81 0.85 -0.44
CA LYS A 62 -12.54 0.88 -1.72
C LYS A 62 -12.66 2.30 -2.28
N ALA A 63 -13.03 3.26 -1.46
CA ALA A 63 -13.14 4.66 -1.88
C ALA A 63 -11.78 5.23 -2.32
N GLU A 64 -10.69 4.87 -1.63
CA GLU A 64 -9.34 5.25 -2.02
C GLU A 64 -8.93 4.62 -3.36
N TRP A 65 -9.26 3.36 -3.59
CA TRP A 65 -9.08 2.71 -4.88
C TRP A 65 -9.88 3.39 -6.00
N GLU A 66 -11.16 3.66 -5.77
CA GLU A 66 -12.01 4.38 -6.72
C GLU A 66 -11.45 5.78 -7.02
N TRP A 67 -10.94 6.46 -6.00
CA TRP A 67 -10.26 7.74 -6.18
C TRP A 67 -9.01 7.62 -7.06
N TYR A 68 -8.21 6.57 -6.89
CA TYR A 68 -7.06 6.32 -7.78
C TYR A 68 -7.48 6.11 -9.23
N LEU A 69 -8.59 5.41 -9.46
CA LEU A 69 -9.11 5.19 -10.81
C LEU A 69 -9.59 6.48 -11.52
N THR A 70 -9.91 7.53 -10.77
CA THR A 70 -10.28 8.83 -11.37
C THR A 70 -9.08 9.58 -11.94
N GLY A 71 -7.87 9.30 -11.47
CA GLY A 71 -6.68 10.08 -11.78
C GLY A 71 -6.73 11.54 -11.27
N ASP A 72 -7.69 11.88 -10.42
CA ASP A 72 -7.84 13.22 -9.82
C ASP A 72 -7.08 13.30 -8.50
N ASP A 73 -6.07 14.15 -8.41
CA ASP A 73 -5.21 14.32 -7.24
C ASP A 73 -5.81 15.26 -6.16
N SER A 74 -7.05 15.73 -6.33
CA SER A 74 -7.79 16.48 -5.30
C SER A 74 -8.34 15.57 -4.22
N VAL A 75 -8.13 15.94 -2.95
CA VAL A 75 -8.73 15.23 -1.81
C VAL A 75 -10.24 15.41 -1.72
N ASP A 76 -10.80 16.44 -2.37
CA ASP A 76 -12.23 16.65 -2.46
C ASP A 76 -12.91 15.52 -3.21
N LYS A 77 -12.24 14.99 -4.24
CA LYS A 77 -12.74 13.83 -4.98
C LYS A 77 -12.84 12.58 -4.11
N LEU A 78 -11.85 12.33 -3.26
CA LEU A 78 -11.94 11.27 -2.25
C LEU A 78 -13.10 11.54 -1.27
N GLY A 79 -13.28 12.81 -0.87
CA GLY A 79 -14.39 13.22 0.00
C GLY A 79 -15.76 12.93 -0.61
N GLU A 80 -15.94 13.14 -1.92
CA GLU A 80 -17.17 12.79 -2.64
C GLU A 80 -17.44 11.28 -2.63
N LEU A 81 -16.40 10.45 -2.86
CA LEU A 81 -16.49 8.99 -2.93
C LEU A 81 -16.71 8.34 -1.56
N TYR A 82 -16.03 8.84 -0.54
CA TYR A 82 -16.09 8.27 0.82
C TYR A 82 -17.13 8.93 1.72
N GLY A 83 -17.71 10.06 1.32
CA GLY A 83 -18.64 10.86 2.12
C GLY A 83 -17.98 11.87 3.06
N LYS A 84 -16.68 11.88 3.19
CA LYS A 84 -15.86 12.87 3.92
C LYS A 84 -14.40 12.78 3.53
N VAL A 85 -13.65 13.88 3.67
CA VAL A 85 -12.20 13.85 3.54
C VAL A 85 -11.59 13.34 4.86
N PRO A 86 -10.79 12.25 4.86
CA PRO A 86 -10.08 11.81 6.06
C PRO A 86 -9.07 12.85 6.56
N ALA A 87 -8.92 12.97 7.88
CA ALA A 87 -8.08 13.99 8.51
C ALA A 87 -6.60 13.97 8.07
N ILE A 88 -6.09 12.80 7.66
CA ILE A 88 -4.71 12.70 7.14
C ILE A 88 -4.60 13.45 5.82
N TRP A 89 -5.54 13.28 4.91
CA TRP A 89 -5.56 13.95 3.61
C TRP A 89 -5.80 15.46 3.73
N GLU A 90 -6.66 15.87 4.69
CA GLU A 90 -6.83 17.30 5.03
C GLU A 90 -5.50 17.98 5.36
N ARG A 91 -4.65 17.30 6.14
CA ARG A 91 -3.34 17.85 6.57
C ARG A 91 -2.33 17.86 5.43
N MET A 92 -2.42 16.91 4.51
CA MET A 92 -1.49 16.76 3.37
C MET A 92 -1.84 17.68 2.21
N ALA A 93 -3.10 18.05 2.06
CA ALA A 93 -3.59 18.85 0.94
C ALA A 93 -2.92 20.23 0.84
N LEU A 94 -2.61 20.63 -0.39
CA LEU A 94 -1.94 21.88 -0.74
C LEU A 94 -2.75 22.74 -1.70
N GLY A 95 -2.70 24.04 -1.46
CA GLY A 95 -3.32 25.05 -2.35
C GLY A 95 -4.85 25.04 -2.34
N PRO A 96 -5.47 25.94 -3.12
CA PRO A 96 -6.92 26.11 -3.14
C PRO A 96 -7.67 24.93 -3.76
N LYS A 97 -7.00 24.15 -4.60
CA LYS A 97 -7.55 22.91 -5.20
C LYS A 97 -7.37 21.69 -4.31
N ARG A 98 -6.73 21.82 -3.16
CA ARG A 98 -6.51 20.77 -2.17
C ARG A 98 -5.87 19.50 -2.77
N LEU A 99 -4.78 19.69 -3.53
CA LEU A 99 -4.09 18.62 -4.25
C LEU A 99 -3.09 17.89 -3.34
N VAL A 100 -2.87 16.62 -3.64
CA VAL A 100 -1.84 15.76 -3.01
C VAL A 100 -0.99 15.06 -4.07
N ASN A 101 0.23 14.67 -3.69
CA ASN A 101 1.13 13.93 -4.56
C ASN A 101 0.94 12.41 -4.47
N SER A 102 0.30 11.93 -3.40
CA SER A 102 0.14 10.51 -3.10
C SER A 102 -1.16 9.89 -3.63
N ASN A 103 -1.87 10.56 -4.57
CA ASN A 103 -2.82 9.84 -5.41
C ASN A 103 -2.01 8.98 -6.39
N TYR A 104 -1.89 7.67 -6.12
CA TYR A 104 -1.09 6.77 -6.97
C TYR A 104 -1.72 6.57 -8.35
N GLY A 105 -3.04 6.68 -8.48
CA GLY A 105 -3.75 6.65 -9.75
C GLY A 105 -3.31 7.77 -10.68
N TYR A 106 -3.27 9.00 -10.19
CA TYR A 106 -2.71 10.13 -10.91
C TYR A 106 -1.26 9.85 -11.36
N GLN A 107 -0.46 9.22 -10.50
CA GLN A 107 0.94 8.95 -10.80
C GLN A 107 1.12 7.87 -11.88
N TRP A 108 0.36 6.78 -11.86
CA TRP A 108 0.50 5.74 -12.89
C TRP A 108 -0.16 6.11 -14.23
N GLU A 109 -1.16 7.01 -14.23
CA GLU A 109 -1.73 7.54 -15.45
C GLU A 109 -0.81 8.57 -16.11
N ARG A 110 0.04 9.22 -15.35
CA ARG A 110 1.04 10.16 -15.85
C ARG A 110 1.89 9.51 -16.94
N ALA A 111 1.96 10.15 -18.11
CA ALA A 111 2.63 9.64 -19.30
C ALA A 111 2.10 8.24 -19.76
N HIS A 112 0.86 7.89 -19.44
CA HIS A 112 0.21 6.64 -19.82
C HIS A 112 1.02 5.40 -19.39
N GLN A 113 1.60 5.42 -18.20
CA GLN A 113 2.49 4.36 -17.73
C GLN A 113 1.79 3.01 -17.65
N LEU A 114 0.55 2.98 -17.13
CA LEU A 114 -0.23 1.74 -17.00
C LEU A 114 -0.49 1.11 -18.37
N ASP A 115 -0.89 1.89 -19.36
CA ASP A 115 -1.13 1.40 -20.73
C ASP A 115 0.15 0.84 -21.35
N LYS A 116 1.27 1.52 -21.17
CA LYS A 116 2.58 1.06 -21.66
C LYS A 116 3.02 -0.23 -21.02
N VAL A 117 2.82 -0.40 -19.70
CA VAL A 117 3.12 -1.65 -18.99
C VAL A 117 2.28 -2.79 -19.53
N VAL A 118 0.96 -2.60 -19.67
CA VAL A 118 0.07 -3.62 -20.24
C VAL A 118 0.52 -4.02 -21.65
N GLN A 119 0.85 -3.05 -22.51
CA GLN A 119 1.31 -3.32 -23.87
C GLN A 119 2.64 -4.10 -23.88
N GLN A 120 3.61 -3.68 -23.06
CA GLN A 120 4.90 -4.37 -22.96
C GLN A 120 4.77 -5.83 -22.52
N LEU A 121 3.85 -6.12 -21.58
CA LEU A 121 3.58 -7.48 -21.11
C LEU A 121 2.91 -8.32 -22.18
N LYS A 122 2.01 -7.74 -23.00
CA LYS A 122 1.37 -8.42 -24.13
C LYS A 122 2.38 -8.73 -25.25
N ASP A 123 3.24 -7.76 -25.58
CA ASP A 123 4.22 -7.90 -26.65
C ASP A 123 5.32 -8.89 -26.30
N ASN A 124 5.73 -8.95 -25.01
CA ASN A 124 6.78 -9.85 -24.55
C ASN A 124 6.57 -10.22 -23.08
N PRO A 125 6.09 -11.43 -22.77
CA PRO A 125 5.91 -11.89 -21.38
C PRO A 125 7.23 -11.95 -20.59
N ASN A 126 8.39 -12.05 -21.28
CA ASN A 126 9.71 -12.06 -20.65
C ASN A 126 10.31 -10.65 -20.47
N THR A 127 9.52 -9.59 -20.66
CA THR A 127 10.00 -8.22 -20.50
C THR A 127 10.47 -7.95 -19.06
N ARG A 128 11.54 -7.19 -18.93
CA ARG A 128 12.05 -6.64 -17.66
C ARG A 128 11.78 -5.14 -17.54
N LYS A 129 10.95 -4.59 -18.44
CA LYS A 129 10.70 -3.15 -18.58
C LYS A 129 9.33 -2.71 -18.06
N ALA A 130 8.47 -3.66 -17.66
CA ALA A 130 7.11 -3.40 -17.21
C ALA A 130 7.12 -2.79 -15.80
N ALA A 131 7.45 -1.51 -15.71
CA ALA A 131 7.55 -0.76 -14.47
C ALA A 131 6.78 0.56 -14.55
N ILE A 132 6.15 0.92 -13.42
CA ILE A 132 5.50 2.20 -13.17
C ILE A 132 6.34 2.95 -12.15
N SER A 133 6.74 4.18 -12.44
CA SER A 133 7.38 5.09 -11.48
C SER A 133 6.32 5.96 -10.82
N ILE A 134 6.21 5.87 -9.50
CA ILE A 134 5.31 6.70 -8.70
C ILE A 134 6.05 7.97 -8.25
N TYR A 135 7.20 7.79 -7.57
CA TYR A 135 8.04 8.91 -7.15
C TYR A 135 8.75 9.52 -8.37
N ASP A 136 8.62 10.81 -8.55
CA ASP A 136 9.29 11.54 -9.63
C ASP A 136 10.28 12.55 -9.08
N GLY A 137 11.56 12.33 -9.34
CA GLY A 137 12.62 13.25 -8.90
C GLY A 137 12.51 14.66 -9.48
N LYS A 138 11.80 14.85 -10.60
CA LYS A 138 11.53 16.18 -11.17
C LYS A 138 10.54 16.98 -10.32
N GLU A 139 9.67 16.28 -9.59
CA GLU A 139 8.61 16.86 -8.78
C GLU A 139 9.04 17.07 -7.31
N ILE A 140 10.30 16.75 -6.95
CA ILE A 140 10.79 16.78 -5.56
C ILE A 140 10.52 18.09 -4.84
N ASN A 141 10.55 19.22 -5.56
CA ASN A 141 10.26 20.53 -4.99
C ASN A 141 8.79 20.76 -4.65
N LYS A 142 7.88 19.93 -5.19
CA LYS A 142 6.45 19.91 -4.87
C LYS A 142 6.14 19.02 -3.68
N TYR A 143 7.05 18.09 -3.33
CA TYR A 143 6.90 17.16 -2.21
C TYR A 143 7.17 17.85 -0.87
N ARG A 144 6.21 18.66 -0.41
CA ARG A 144 6.34 19.45 0.83
C ARG A 144 5.66 18.76 2.01
N LYS A 145 4.32 18.76 2.01
CA LYS A 145 3.51 18.12 3.06
C LYS A 145 3.24 16.65 2.76
N ASP A 146 3.11 16.34 1.48
CA ASP A 146 2.82 15.02 0.98
C ASP A 146 3.91 14.60 -0.02
N THR A 147 4.64 13.56 0.36
CA THR A 147 5.66 12.91 -0.47
C THR A 147 5.22 11.47 -0.73
N PRO A 148 5.09 11.01 -1.98
CA PRO A 148 4.71 9.63 -2.26
C PRO A 148 5.57 8.64 -1.49
N CYS A 149 4.93 7.72 -0.78
CA CYS A 149 5.61 6.66 -0.04
C CYS A 149 6.14 5.56 -0.97
N THR A 150 5.48 5.34 -2.09
CA THR A 150 5.86 4.35 -3.10
C THR A 150 6.83 4.96 -4.10
N TYR A 151 7.92 4.24 -4.39
CA TYR A 151 8.85 4.59 -5.47
C TYR A 151 8.36 4.07 -6.81
N ALA A 152 8.09 2.78 -6.89
CA ALA A 152 7.77 2.11 -8.14
C ALA A 152 6.98 0.81 -7.93
N VAL A 153 6.32 0.39 -9.00
CA VAL A 153 5.68 -0.92 -9.13
C VAL A 153 6.28 -1.63 -10.34
N GLN A 154 6.81 -2.84 -10.16
CA GLN A 154 7.37 -3.67 -11.21
C GLN A 154 6.49 -4.90 -11.42
N PHE A 155 6.20 -5.24 -12.68
CA PHE A 155 5.48 -6.46 -13.05
C PHE A 155 6.40 -7.44 -13.76
N THR A 156 6.21 -8.74 -13.51
CA THR A 156 6.99 -9.82 -14.10
C THR A 156 6.08 -11.03 -14.31
N VAL A 157 6.12 -11.63 -15.50
CA VAL A 157 5.38 -12.86 -15.80
C VAL A 157 6.30 -14.07 -15.64
N VAL A 158 5.88 -15.04 -14.85
CA VAL A 158 6.56 -16.34 -14.69
C VAL A 158 5.52 -17.45 -14.72
N ASN A 159 5.71 -18.41 -15.61
CA ASN A 159 4.79 -19.56 -15.77
C ASN A 159 3.31 -19.11 -15.94
N ASN A 160 3.07 -18.16 -16.83
CA ASN A 160 1.77 -17.54 -17.11
C ASN A 160 1.14 -16.78 -15.92
N LYS A 161 1.87 -16.53 -14.83
CA LYS A 161 1.42 -15.79 -13.68
C LYS A 161 2.09 -14.41 -13.63
N LEU A 162 1.27 -13.38 -13.49
CA LEU A 162 1.72 -12.01 -13.25
C LEU A 162 2.12 -11.87 -11.80
N ASN A 163 3.38 -11.54 -11.53
CA ASN A 163 3.88 -11.18 -10.21
C ASN A 163 4.11 -9.68 -10.17
N MET A 164 3.89 -9.08 -9.02
CA MET A 164 4.04 -7.64 -8.79
C MET A 164 5.02 -7.40 -7.64
N CYS A 165 5.92 -6.43 -7.81
CA CYS A 165 6.78 -5.93 -6.75
C CYS A 165 6.48 -4.45 -6.53
N VAL A 166 6.15 -4.07 -5.29
CA VAL A 166 5.98 -2.68 -4.86
C VAL A 166 7.16 -2.29 -3.97
N THR A 167 7.81 -1.18 -4.31
CA THR A 167 8.95 -0.64 -3.55
C THR A 167 8.58 0.69 -2.92
N MET A 168 8.66 0.75 -1.58
CA MET A 168 8.30 1.94 -0.79
C MET A 168 9.50 2.48 -0.02
N ARG A 169 9.62 3.84 0.07
CA ARG A 169 10.59 4.49 0.96
C ARG A 169 10.19 4.38 2.42
N SER A 170 8.89 4.36 2.67
CA SER A 170 8.30 4.39 4.01
C SER A 170 6.90 3.80 3.95
N ASN A 171 6.54 2.96 4.92
CA ASN A 171 5.21 2.38 4.99
C ASN A 171 4.77 2.23 6.45
N ASP A 172 3.73 2.96 6.84
CA ASP A 172 3.06 2.77 8.12
C ASP A 172 2.28 1.46 8.09
N LEU A 173 2.61 0.53 8.98
CA LEU A 173 1.96 -0.78 9.04
C LEU A 173 0.46 -0.67 9.35
N TRP A 174 0.08 0.33 10.18
CA TRP A 174 -1.29 0.44 10.67
C TRP A 174 -2.25 1.00 9.62
N PHE A 175 -1.94 2.14 9.04
CA PHE A 175 -2.79 2.77 8.02
C PHE A 175 -2.28 2.49 6.61
N GLY A 176 -1.02 2.77 6.34
CA GLY A 176 -0.42 2.67 5.01
C GLY A 176 -0.52 1.27 4.46
N PHE A 177 0.16 0.29 5.04
CA PHE A 177 0.20 -1.08 4.53
C PHE A 177 -1.20 -1.67 4.30
N CYS A 178 -2.13 -1.46 5.24
CA CYS A 178 -3.47 -2.04 5.14
C CYS A 178 -4.24 -1.55 3.89
N ASN A 179 -4.07 -0.28 3.51
CA ASN A 179 -4.74 0.32 2.36
C ASN A 179 -3.90 0.20 1.08
N ASP A 180 -2.59 0.42 1.17
CA ASP A 180 -1.67 0.33 0.03
C ASP A 180 -1.71 -1.07 -0.60
N GLN A 181 -1.60 -2.14 0.21
CA GLN A 181 -1.63 -3.51 -0.30
C GLN A 181 -2.98 -3.86 -0.95
N TYR A 182 -4.09 -3.30 -0.44
CA TYR A 182 -5.40 -3.45 -1.06
C TYR A 182 -5.41 -2.79 -2.44
N CYS A 183 -5.07 -1.50 -2.52
CA CYS A 183 -5.07 -0.76 -3.78
C CYS A 183 -4.08 -1.33 -4.80
N PHE A 184 -2.88 -1.76 -4.39
CA PHE A 184 -1.94 -2.42 -5.30
C PHE A 184 -2.42 -3.81 -5.75
N SER A 185 -3.12 -4.55 -4.90
CA SER A 185 -3.74 -5.83 -5.30
C SER A 185 -4.83 -5.61 -6.35
N GLU A 186 -5.64 -4.56 -6.22
CA GLU A 186 -6.62 -4.18 -7.23
C GLU A 186 -5.95 -3.70 -8.53
N LEU A 187 -4.83 -2.94 -8.46
CA LEU A 187 -4.03 -2.60 -9.64
C LEU A 187 -3.51 -3.86 -10.35
N MET A 188 -3.00 -4.83 -9.58
CA MET A 188 -2.54 -6.10 -10.13
C MET A 188 -3.67 -6.84 -10.87
N LYS A 189 -4.88 -6.84 -10.31
CA LYS A 189 -6.08 -7.41 -10.93
C LYS A 189 -6.42 -6.71 -12.25
N VAL A 190 -6.37 -5.38 -12.30
CA VAL A 190 -6.57 -4.60 -13.54
C VAL A 190 -5.56 -5.01 -14.63
N VAL A 191 -4.28 -5.17 -14.26
CA VAL A 191 -3.24 -5.59 -15.23
C VAL A 191 -3.50 -7.02 -15.70
N VAL A 192 -3.90 -7.95 -14.82
CA VAL A 192 -4.26 -9.32 -15.18
C VAL A 192 -5.46 -9.35 -16.13
N GLU A 193 -6.54 -8.64 -15.83
CA GLU A 193 -7.73 -8.55 -16.69
C GLU A 193 -7.40 -8.01 -18.08
N ARG A 194 -6.48 -7.04 -18.16
CA ARG A 194 -6.07 -6.43 -19.44
C ARG A 194 -5.08 -7.26 -20.23
N THR A 195 -4.31 -8.13 -19.58
CA THR A 195 -3.25 -8.94 -20.24
C THR A 195 -3.63 -10.38 -20.47
N GLY A 196 -4.57 -10.93 -19.68
CA GLY A 196 -5.01 -12.32 -19.75
C GLY A 196 -4.11 -13.31 -18.99
N TYR A 197 -3.13 -12.83 -18.21
CA TYR A 197 -2.33 -13.70 -17.32
C TYR A 197 -3.13 -14.10 -16.09
N GLU A 198 -2.61 -15.11 -15.36
CA GLU A 198 -3.13 -15.50 -14.07
C GLU A 198 -2.52 -14.63 -12.95
N ILE A 199 -3.22 -14.54 -11.81
CA ILE A 199 -2.67 -13.88 -10.61
C ILE A 199 -1.48 -14.70 -10.08
N GLY A 200 -0.35 -14.04 -9.89
CA GLY A 200 0.83 -14.56 -9.21
C GLY A 200 0.94 -14.04 -7.78
N SER A 201 2.15 -13.71 -7.33
CA SER A 201 2.43 -13.17 -6.00
C SER A 201 2.63 -11.66 -6.01
N TYR A 202 2.41 -11.05 -4.85
CA TYR A 202 2.73 -9.66 -4.56
C TYR A 202 3.94 -9.60 -3.62
N PHE A 203 5.06 -9.06 -4.09
CA PHE A 203 6.22 -8.76 -3.25
C PHE A 203 6.15 -7.33 -2.77
N HIS A 204 6.13 -7.15 -1.46
CA HIS A 204 6.16 -5.84 -0.81
C HIS A 204 7.56 -5.56 -0.26
N PHE A 205 8.13 -4.40 -0.59
CA PHE A 205 9.39 -3.93 -0.03
C PHE A 205 9.23 -2.53 0.55
N ALA A 206 9.63 -2.36 1.81
CA ALA A 206 9.68 -1.07 2.47
C ALA A 206 11.07 -0.80 3.06
N HIS A 207 11.69 0.34 2.70
CA HIS A 207 12.94 0.77 3.32
C HIS A 207 12.75 1.06 4.81
N ASN A 208 11.60 1.61 5.19
CA ASN A 208 11.19 1.84 6.57
C ASN A 208 9.73 1.37 6.72
N LEU A 209 9.56 0.16 7.25
CA LEU A 209 8.26 -0.34 7.70
C LEU A 209 8.12 0.02 9.18
N HIS A 210 7.09 0.78 9.56
CA HIS A 210 6.97 1.30 10.91
C HIS A 210 5.55 1.24 11.46
N LEU A 211 5.47 1.32 12.78
CA LEU A 211 4.24 1.40 13.55
C LEU A 211 4.37 2.56 14.54
N TYR A 212 3.43 3.49 14.53
CA TYR A 212 3.42 4.60 15.48
C TYR A 212 3.20 4.12 16.91
N GLU A 213 3.84 4.75 17.89
CA GLU A 213 3.71 4.39 19.32
C GLU A 213 2.26 4.38 19.81
N ARG A 214 1.42 5.30 19.30
CA ARG A 214 -0.03 5.34 19.58
C ARG A 214 -0.78 4.08 19.16
N ASP A 215 -0.22 3.28 18.26
CA ASP A 215 -0.83 2.08 17.68
C ASP A 215 -0.21 0.78 18.23
N LEU A 216 0.79 0.88 19.13
CA LEU A 216 1.37 -0.26 19.85
C LEU A 216 0.37 -0.87 20.85
N ASN A 217 0.56 -2.14 21.16
CA ASN A 217 -0.16 -2.90 22.21
C ASN A 217 -1.70 -2.87 22.12
N LYS A 218 -2.27 -2.52 20.97
CA LYS A 218 -3.74 -2.50 20.83
C LYS A 218 -4.39 -3.88 20.89
N ASN A 219 -3.65 -4.95 20.55
CA ASN A 219 -4.07 -6.33 20.74
C ASN A 219 -4.28 -6.68 22.23
N GLY A 220 -3.45 -6.15 23.14
CA GLY A 220 -3.58 -6.36 24.59
C GLY A 220 -4.84 -5.73 25.20
N LEU A 221 -5.37 -4.66 24.62
CA LEU A 221 -6.62 -4.03 25.08
C LEU A 221 -7.85 -4.92 24.86
N LEU A 222 -7.85 -5.73 23.81
CA LEU A 222 -8.94 -6.67 23.51
C LEU A 222 -8.87 -7.91 24.43
N GLN A 223 -7.68 -8.41 24.72
CA GLN A 223 -7.49 -9.50 25.67
C GLN A 223 -7.94 -9.11 27.08
N ARG A 224 -7.65 -7.88 27.53
CA ARG A 224 -8.14 -7.36 28.81
C ARG A 224 -9.66 -7.21 28.86
N LYS A 225 -10.31 -6.78 27.77
CA LYS A 225 -11.78 -6.70 27.69
C LYS A 225 -12.43 -8.08 27.68
N ALA A 226 -11.88 -9.04 26.97
CA ALA A 226 -12.37 -10.41 26.95
C ALA A 226 -12.30 -11.08 28.35
N ASN A 227 -11.25 -10.78 29.13
CA ASN A 227 -11.10 -11.31 30.50
C ASN A 227 -11.95 -10.56 31.55
N TYR A 228 -12.54 -9.40 31.19
CA TYR A 228 -13.44 -8.66 32.10
C TYR A 228 -14.92 -9.04 31.97
N TYR A 229 -15.28 -9.77 30.89
CA TYR A 229 -16.65 -10.21 30.59
C TYR A 229 -16.79 -11.75 30.56
N GLY A 230 -15.79 -12.48 31.05
CA GLY A 230 -15.80 -13.94 31.23
C GLY A 230 -16.11 -14.36 32.65
#